data_d47f3879b3b5548e7aa92edd42a11b4a
#
_entry.id   d47f3879b3b5548e7aa92edd42a11b4a
#
_cell.length_a   1.000
_cell.length_b   1.000
_cell.length_c   1.000
_cell.angle_alpha   90.00
_cell.angle_beta   90.00
_cell.angle_gamma   90.00
#
_symmetry.space_group_name_H-M   'P 1'
#
loop_
_entity.id
_entity.type
_entity.pdbx_description
1 polymer ?
#
loop_
_entity_poly.entity_id
_entity_poly.type
_entity_poly.pdbx_seq_one_letter_code
_entity_poly.pdbx_strand_id
1 'polypeptide(L)'
;PSAAADLLGDWRPLETAADQAGFTIFTKDRPSRRFKDLLSLHQEMHEVGRPDEKRGPERTFNGKSLAEHIRPAGDLIKEHSATSILDFGSGKAALYDDHPGHPAGSRFKTMANWPGVTVTCFDPGYPAFAEEPSGPYDGVISTDVVEHIAADDIPWILDDIFSHAKTFVYVVAACFPAKKMLPNGENAHVTIQPPAWWQSQMERAAIRHPGIQWTLCAQTKVKIGPFKRERHLLFRGG
;
A
#
# COMPACT_ATOMS: atom_id res chain seq x y z
N PRO A 1 -26.93 5.81 -18.50
CA PRO A 1 -25.64 5.12 -18.29
C PRO A 1 -24.91 5.17 -19.61
N SER A 2 -23.79 5.84 -19.70
CA SER A 2 -23.03 5.98 -20.93
C SER A 2 -22.09 4.77 -21.08
N ALA A 3 -21.99 4.25 -22.30
CA ALA A 3 -21.10 3.14 -22.66
C ALA A 3 -19.62 3.37 -22.29
N ALA A 4 -19.25 4.58 -21.91
CA ALA A 4 -17.91 4.94 -21.43
C ALA A 4 -17.64 4.50 -19.97
N ALA A 5 -18.67 4.40 -19.11
CA ALA A 5 -18.50 3.95 -17.73
C ALA A 5 -18.25 2.43 -17.65
N ASP A 6 -18.84 1.65 -18.57
CA ASP A 6 -18.61 0.20 -18.62
C ASP A 6 -17.24 -0.18 -19.18
N LEU A 7 -16.59 0.71 -19.96
CA LEU A 7 -15.26 0.47 -20.51
C LEU A 7 -14.12 0.74 -19.51
N LEU A 8 -14.36 1.54 -18.46
CA LEU A 8 -13.34 1.94 -17.49
C LEU A 8 -13.17 0.91 -16.35
N GLY A 9 -14.15 0.02 -16.14
CA GLY A 9 -14.09 -1.03 -15.11
C GLY A 9 -13.75 -2.45 -15.62
N ASP A 10 -13.72 -2.67 -16.93
CA ASP A 10 -13.48 -3.99 -17.52
C ASP A 10 -12.13 -4.03 -18.27
N TRP A 11 -11.17 -4.72 -17.70
CA TRP A 11 -9.83 -4.91 -18.29
C TRP A 11 -9.80 -5.91 -19.46
N ARG A 12 -10.83 -6.77 -19.60
CA ARG A 12 -10.87 -7.84 -20.61
C ARG A 12 -10.65 -7.36 -22.05
N PRO A 13 -11.23 -6.24 -22.50
CA PRO A 13 -10.94 -5.72 -23.84
C PRO A 13 -9.48 -5.28 -24.00
N LEU A 14 -8.88 -4.69 -22.95
CA LEU A 14 -7.47 -4.27 -22.95
C LEU A 14 -6.55 -5.46 -22.88
N GLU A 15 -6.87 -6.49 -22.10
CA GLU A 15 -6.12 -7.75 -22.02
C GLU A 15 -6.09 -8.42 -23.39
N THR A 16 -7.23 -8.54 -24.05
CA THR A 16 -7.34 -9.15 -25.39
C THR A 16 -6.52 -8.37 -26.42
N ALA A 17 -6.58 -7.05 -26.41
CA ALA A 17 -5.79 -6.21 -27.31
C ALA A 17 -4.28 -6.30 -27.02
N ALA A 18 -3.90 -6.37 -25.75
CA ALA A 18 -2.49 -6.52 -25.37
C ALA A 18 -1.94 -7.88 -25.74
N ASP A 19 -2.69 -8.96 -25.51
CA ASP A 19 -2.29 -10.33 -25.89
C ASP A 19 -2.12 -10.44 -27.41
N GLN A 20 -2.99 -9.80 -28.22
CA GLN A 20 -2.83 -9.72 -29.68
C GLN A 20 -1.59 -8.92 -30.11
N ALA A 21 -1.20 -7.93 -29.34
CA ALA A 21 0.00 -7.11 -29.56
C ALA A 21 1.29 -7.71 -28.95
N GLY A 22 1.19 -8.88 -28.29
CA GLY A 22 2.32 -9.56 -27.63
C GLY A 22 2.73 -8.93 -26.29
N PHE A 23 1.84 -8.14 -25.66
CA PHE A 23 2.04 -7.60 -24.32
C PHE A 23 1.16 -8.35 -23.31
N THR A 24 1.64 -8.54 -22.09
CA THR A 24 0.85 -9.10 -20.99
C THR A 24 0.40 -8.00 -20.05
N ILE A 25 -0.92 -7.87 -19.86
CA ILE A 25 -1.50 -7.04 -18.79
C ILE A 25 -1.78 -7.95 -17.59
N PHE A 26 -1.23 -7.58 -16.44
CA PHE A 26 -1.52 -8.27 -15.18
C PHE A 26 -2.71 -7.62 -14.50
N THR A 27 -3.52 -8.46 -13.82
CA THR A 27 -4.73 -8.06 -13.11
C THR A 27 -4.79 -8.79 -11.76
N LYS A 28 -5.74 -8.44 -10.92
CA LYS A 28 -5.97 -9.11 -9.62
C LYS A 28 -6.17 -10.62 -9.80
N ASP A 29 -6.96 -11.02 -10.81
CA ASP A 29 -7.23 -12.44 -11.10
C ASP A 29 -6.05 -13.13 -11.81
N ARG A 30 -5.21 -12.37 -12.49
CA ARG A 30 -4.05 -12.85 -13.24
C ARG A 30 -2.78 -12.04 -12.88
N PRO A 31 -2.32 -12.07 -11.62
CA PRO A 31 -1.11 -11.36 -11.23
C PRO A 31 0.13 -11.99 -11.84
N SER A 32 1.21 -11.22 -11.95
CA SER A 32 2.47 -11.73 -12.49
C SER A 32 3.03 -12.88 -11.64
N ARG A 33 3.85 -13.73 -12.24
CA ARG A 33 4.61 -14.72 -11.47
C ARG A 33 5.49 -14.05 -10.43
N ARG A 34 6.09 -12.91 -10.79
CA ARG A 34 6.94 -12.13 -9.89
C ARG A 34 6.20 -11.67 -8.65
N PHE A 35 4.95 -11.19 -8.79
CA PHE A 35 4.10 -10.84 -7.65
C PHE A 35 3.89 -12.03 -6.70
N LYS A 36 3.57 -13.22 -7.25
CA LYS A 36 3.34 -14.43 -6.44
C LYS A 36 4.60 -14.86 -5.69
N ASP A 37 5.76 -14.79 -6.35
CA ASP A 37 7.04 -15.13 -5.75
C ASP A 37 7.39 -14.16 -4.60
N LEU A 38 7.18 -12.85 -4.82
CA LEU A 38 7.38 -11.82 -3.79
C LEU A 38 6.43 -11.98 -2.62
N LEU A 39 5.15 -12.26 -2.87
CA LEU A 39 4.16 -12.50 -1.82
C LEU A 39 4.58 -13.68 -0.94
N SER A 40 5.04 -14.79 -1.54
CA SER A 40 5.54 -15.94 -0.79
C SER A 40 6.75 -15.60 0.09
N LEU A 41 7.68 -14.78 -0.41
CA LEU A 41 8.83 -14.31 0.40
C LEU A 41 8.39 -13.42 1.56
N HIS A 42 7.37 -12.57 1.37
CA HIS A 42 6.82 -11.76 2.45
C HIS A 42 6.10 -12.63 3.50
N GLN A 43 5.34 -13.64 3.06
CA GLN A 43 4.70 -14.62 3.95
C GLN A 43 5.75 -15.35 4.81
N GLU A 44 6.82 -15.85 4.21
CA GLU A 44 7.94 -16.46 4.94
C GLU A 44 8.50 -15.50 5.99
N MET A 45 8.73 -14.23 5.63
CA MET A 45 9.24 -13.22 6.58
C MET A 45 8.24 -12.91 7.70
N HIS A 46 6.94 -13.00 7.46
CA HIS A 46 5.92 -12.87 8.50
C HIS A 46 5.95 -14.04 9.50
N GLU A 47 6.22 -15.26 9.01
CA GLU A 47 6.21 -16.49 9.80
C GLU A 47 7.53 -16.73 10.55
N VAL A 48 8.65 -16.57 9.84
CA VAL A 48 9.99 -16.92 10.35
C VAL A 48 10.78 -15.70 10.83
N GLY A 49 10.47 -14.52 10.32
CA GLY A 49 11.26 -13.32 10.55
C GLY A 49 12.54 -13.31 9.73
N ARG A 50 13.61 -12.72 10.29
CA ARG A 50 14.94 -12.64 9.69
C ARG A 50 15.99 -13.17 10.68
N PRO A 51 16.17 -14.49 10.76
CA PRO A 51 17.13 -15.11 11.71
C PRO A 51 18.56 -14.66 11.48
N ASP A 52 18.98 -14.43 10.23
CA ASP A 52 20.29 -13.89 9.84
C ASP A 52 20.56 -12.49 10.42
N GLU A 53 19.51 -11.68 10.60
CA GLU A 53 19.57 -10.37 11.25
C GLU A 53 19.24 -10.42 12.75
N LYS A 54 19.07 -11.61 13.35
CA LYS A 54 18.59 -11.81 14.73
C LYS A 54 17.25 -11.08 14.99
N ARG A 55 16.38 -11.06 13.99
CA ARG A 55 15.08 -10.41 14.03
C ARG A 55 13.97 -11.45 13.92
N GLY A 56 13.21 -11.62 15.00
CA GLY A 56 12.07 -12.53 15.04
C GLY A 56 10.89 -12.03 14.18
N PRO A 57 9.91 -12.93 13.97
CA PRO A 57 8.72 -12.62 13.16
C PRO A 57 7.94 -11.42 13.73
N GLU A 58 7.86 -11.25 15.03
CA GLU A 58 7.14 -10.15 15.69
C GLU A 58 7.71 -8.75 15.36
N ARG A 59 8.96 -8.69 14.89
CA ARG A 59 9.65 -7.44 14.51
C ARG A 59 9.71 -7.21 13.01
N THR A 60 9.15 -8.14 12.23
CA THR A 60 9.15 -8.10 10.76
C THR A 60 7.76 -7.69 10.28
N PHE A 61 7.69 -6.68 9.41
CA PHE A 61 6.46 -6.10 8.86
C PHE A 61 5.38 -5.87 9.93
N ASN A 62 5.76 -5.18 10.99
CA ASN A 62 4.88 -4.97 12.14
C ASN A 62 3.92 -3.79 12.00
N GLY A 63 3.89 -3.10 10.85
CA GLY A 63 3.02 -1.95 10.59
C GLY A 63 3.51 -0.62 11.19
N LYS A 64 4.74 -0.54 11.69
CA LYS A 64 5.27 0.70 12.32
C LYS A 64 5.52 1.85 11.34
N SER A 65 5.57 1.59 10.04
CA SER A 65 5.65 2.63 9.01
C SER A 65 4.53 3.66 9.12
N LEU A 66 3.36 3.24 9.54
CA LEU A 66 2.23 4.14 9.79
C LEU A 66 2.52 5.22 10.86
N ALA A 67 3.48 5.01 11.78
CA ALA A 67 3.73 5.96 12.89
C ALA A 67 4.01 7.40 12.43
N GLU A 68 4.75 7.56 11.33
CA GLU A 68 5.05 8.88 10.74
C GLU A 68 3.87 9.46 9.96
N HIS A 69 2.87 8.64 9.65
CA HIS A 69 1.72 8.96 8.81
C HIS A 69 0.41 9.05 9.59
N ILE A 70 0.39 8.79 10.91
CA ILE A 70 -0.81 8.90 11.75
C ILE A 70 -1.44 10.28 11.64
N ARG A 71 -0.65 11.36 11.72
CA ARG A 71 -1.14 12.72 11.63
C ARG A 71 -1.61 13.07 10.22
N PRO A 72 -0.82 12.89 9.14
CA PRO A 72 -1.28 13.14 7.78
C PRO A 72 -2.55 12.37 7.40
N ALA A 73 -2.64 11.09 7.77
CA ALA A 73 -3.86 10.31 7.56
C ALA A 73 -5.04 10.84 8.39
N GLY A 74 -4.79 11.21 9.65
CA GLY A 74 -5.81 11.82 10.53
C GLY A 74 -6.33 13.16 10.01
N ASP A 75 -5.50 13.95 9.36
CA ASP A 75 -5.93 15.21 8.73
C ASP A 75 -6.88 14.93 7.54
N LEU A 76 -6.61 13.90 6.72
CA LEU A 76 -7.51 13.46 5.65
C LEU A 76 -8.81 12.86 6.20
N ILE A 77 -8.74 12.04 7.24
CA ILE A 77 -9.92 11.48 7.93
C ILE A 77 -10.85 12.61 8.37
N LYS A 78 -10.33 13.69 8.95
CA LYS A 78 -11.11 14.86 9.36
C LYS A 78 -11.63 15.64 8.16
N GLU A 79 -10.80 15.88 7.16
CA GLU A 79 -11.15 16.58 5.93
C GLU A 79 -12.36 15.93 5.25
N HIS A 80 -12.40 14.60 5.20
CA HIS A 80 -13.46 13.81 4.58
C HIS A 80 -14.55 13.33 5.54
N SER A 81 -14.48 13.69 6.85
CA SER A 81 -15.40 13.18 7.87
C SER A 81 -15.51 11.64 7.87
N ALA A 82 -14.41 10.96 7.60
CA ALA A 82 -14.37 9.51 7.46
C ALA A 82 -14.54 8.81 8.83
N THR A 83 -15.33 7.73 8.82
CA THR A 83 -15.61 6.88 9.98
C THR A 83 -15.14 5.43 9.78
N SER A 84 -14.82 5.06 8.55
CA SER A 84 -14.31 3.74 8.18
C SER A 84 -13.07 3.86 7.30
N ILE A 85 -11.99 3.18 7.70
CA ILE A 85 -10.69 3.17 7.00
C ILE A 85 -10.27 1.74 6.73
N LEU A 86 -9.76 1.50 5.52
CA LEU A 86 -8.98 0.30 5.20
C LEU A 86 -7.49 0.65 5.29
N ASP A 87 -6.73 -0.09 6.08
CA ASP A 87 -5.26 -0.08 6.04
C ASP A 87 -4.79 -1.23 5.15
N PHE A 88 -4.45 -0.89 3.90
CA PHE A 88 -4.05 -1.84 2.85
C PHE A 88 -2.55 -2.09 2.92
N GLY A 89 -2.16 -3.32 3.24
CA GLY A 89 -0.79 -3.72 3.54
C GLY A 89 -0.39 -3.39 4.97
N SER A 90 -1.31 -3.58 5.93
CA SER A 90 -1.16 -3.21 7.34
C SER A 90 -0.03 -3.94 8.08
N GLY A 91 0.55 -4.98 7.48
CA GLY A 91 1.47 -5.87 8.17
C GLY A 91 0.79 -6.52 9.38
N LYS A 92 1.44 -6.48 10.54
CA LYS A 92 0.92 -7.01 11.80
C LYS A 92 0.09 -5.98 12.60
N ALA A 93 -0.24 -4.84 12.02
CA ALA A 93 -1.11 -3.82 12.61
C ALA A 93 -0.70 -3.35 14.03
N ALA A 94 0.61 -3.33 14.33
CA ALA A 94 1.13 -3.11 15.68
C ALA A 94 0.85 -1.70 16.27
N LEU A 95 0.23 -0.81 15.52
CA LEU A 95 -0.13 0.53 15.97
C LEU A 95 -1.63 0.66 16.31
N TYR A 96 -2.45 -0.37 16.09
CA TYR A 96 -3.88 -0.37 16.41
C TYR A 96 -4.13 -1.11 17.72
N ASP A 97 -4.71 -0.43 18.71
CA ASP A 97 -4.80 -0.91 20.12
C ASP A 97 -5.58 -2.21 20.33
N ASP A 98 -6.59 -2.52 19.53
CA ASP A 98 -7.53 -3.62 19.74
C ASP A 98 -7.39 -4.77 18.72
N HIS A 99 -6.27 -4.79 17.97
CA HIS A 99 -6.09 -5.80 16.94
C HIS A 99 -5.53 -7.11 17.50
N PRO A 100 -6.02 -8.31 17.06
CA PRO A 100 -5.55 -9.62 17.56
C PRO A 100 -4.04 -9.86 17.37
N GLY A 101 -3.39 -9.13 16.45
CA GLY A 101 -1.95 -9.18 16.22
C GLY A 101 -1.14 -8.16 17.01
N HIS A 102 -1.79 -7.41 17.92
CA HIS A 102 -1.13 -6.33 18.64
C HIS A 102 -0.19 -6.87 19.72
N PRO A 103 1.12 -6.52 19.69
CA PRO A 103 2.04 -6.88 20.77
C PRO A 103 1.63 -6.13 22.05
N ALA A 104 1.34 -6.85 23.12
CA ALA A 104 1.05 -6.26 24.42
C ALA A 104 2.14 -5.23 24.79
N GLY A 105 1.76 -3.98 25.07
CA GLY A 105 2.67 -2.92 25.49
C GLY A 105 3.11 -1.95 24.38
N SER A 106 2.48 -1.90 23.22
CA SER A 106 2.71 -0.84 22.24
C SER A 106 2.43 0.53 22.84
N ARG A 107 3.37 1.47 22.64
CA ARG A 107 3.26 2.84 23.15
C ARG A 107 2.46 3.78 22.22
N PHE A 108 2.05 3.29 21.04
CA PHE A 108 1.38 4.06 20.03
C PHE A 108 -0.10 3.71 20.02
N LYS A 109 -0.92 4.68 20.41
CA LYS A 109 -2.38 4.57 20.39
C LYS A 109 -2.93 5.26 19.15
N THR A 110 -3.00 4.54 18.03
CA THR A 110 -3.55 5.11 16.77
C THR A 110 -5.01 5.47 16.95
N MET A 111 -5.77 4.64 17.66
CA MET A 111 -7.18 4.89 17.97
C MET A 111 -7.40 6.18 18.78
N ALA A 112 -6.45 6.56 19.64
CA ALA A 112 -6.51 7.84 20.35
C ALA A 112 -6.34 9.05 19.42
N ASN A 113 -5.73 8.86 18.24
CA ASN A 113 -5.57 9.93 17.24
C ASN A 113 -6.73 10.02 16.25
N TRP A 114 -7.51 8.93 16.09
CA TRP A 114 -8.66 8.83 15.18
C TRP A 114 -9.92 8.37 15.93
N PRO A 115 -10.43 9.20 16.87
CA PRO A 115 -11.58 8.83 17.68
C PRO A 115 -12.84 8.64 16.81
N GLY A 116 -13.56 7.56 17.04
CA GLY A 116 -14.78 7.22 16.29
C GLY A 116 -14.56 6.64 14.91
N VAL A 117 -13.32 6.29 14.56
CA VAL A 117 -12.97 5.64 13.28
C VAL A 117 -12.78 4.15 13.47
N THR A 118 -13.46 3.34 12.66
CA THR A 118 -13.22 1.90 12.56
C THR A 118 -12.16 1.63 11.50
N VAL A 119 -11.11 0.88 11.85
CA VAL A 119 -10.05 0.48 10.92
C VAL A 119 -10.15 -1.00 10.63
N THR A 120 -10.21 -1.34 9.34
CA THR A 120 -10.03 -2.70 8.84
C THR A 120 -8.61 -2.86 8.35
N CYS A 121 -7.91 -3.89 8.80
CA CYS A 121 -6.56 -4.20 8.36
C CYS A 121 -6.60 -5.29 7.30
N PHE A 122 -5.83 -5.13 6.24
CA PHE A 122 -5.65 -6.10 5.18
C PHE A 122 -4.17 -6.25 4.84
N ASP A 123 -3.68 -7.48 4.82
CA ASP A 123 -2.34 -7.82 4.35
C ASP A 123 -2.32 -9.26 3.84
N PRO A 124 -2.23 -9.50 2.52
CA PRO A 124 -2.27 -10.85 1.94
C PRO A 124 -1.05 -11.69 2.32
N GLY A 125 0.02 -11.06 2.81
CA GLY A 125 1.22 -11.72 3.33
C GLY A 125 1.10 -12.17 4.79
N TYR A 126 0.07 -11.73 5.53
CA TYR A 126 -0.09 -12.06 6.94
C TYR A 126 -1.43 -12.75 7.20
N PRO A 127 -1.43 -14.07 7.57
CA PRO A 127 -2.66 -14.88 7.65
C PRO A 127 -3.79 -14.28 8.50
N ALA A 128 -3.46 -13.53 9.57
CA ALA A 128 -4.47 -12.92 10.44
C ALA A 128 -5.26 -11.79 9.74
N PHE A 129 -4.74 -11.21 8.65
CA PHE A 129 -5.33 -10.10 7.90
C PHE A 129 -5.42 -10.37 6.40
N ALA A 130 -5.32 -11.64 5.99
CA ALA A 130 -5.33 -12.03 4.57
C ALA A 130 -6.75 -12.15 3.98
N GLU A 131 -7.80 -12.00 4.79
CA GLU A 131 -9.18 -12.01 4.29
C GLU A 131 -9.43 -10.75 3.45
N GLU A 132 -9.97 -10.97 2.23
CA GLU A 132 -10.28 -9.87 1.29
C GLU A 132 -11.25 -8.87 1.91
N PRO A 133 -10.98 -7.57 1.81
CA PRO A 133 -11.85 -6.54 2.38
C PRO A 133 -13.23 -6.52 1.73
N SER A 134 -14.29 -6.50 2.54
CA SER A 134 -15.69 -6.53 2.07
C SER A 134 -16.27 -5.15 1.76
N GLY A 135 -15.50 -4.05 2.04
CA GLY A 135 -15.97 -2.66 1.92
C GLY A 135 -16.32 -2.24 0.51
N PRO A 136 -16.92 -1.02 0.32
CA PRO A 136 -16.05 0.17 0.31
C PRO A 136 -15.98 0.90 1.65
N TYR A 137 -14.82 1.49 1.93
CA TYR A 137 -14.49 2.27 3.12
C TYR A 137 -14.52 3.77 2.80
N ASP A 138 -14.72 4.64 3.81
CA ASP A 138 -14.69 6.08 3.56
C ASP A 138 -13.30 6.52 3.06
N GLY A 139 -12.23 5.92 3.57
CA GLY A 139 -10.88 6.13 3.06
C GLY A 139 -10.04 4.86 3.06
N VAL A 140 -9.02 4.83 2.20
CA VAL A 140 -8.01 3.78 2.15
C VAL A 140 -6.63 4.39 2.38
N ILE A 141 -5.85 3.79 3.28
CA ILE A 141 -4.45 4.16 3.49
C ILE A 141 -3.55 2.96 3.15
N SER A 142 -2.38 3.23 2.60
CA SER A 142 -1.37 2.21 2.29
C SER A 142 0.02 2.81 2.52
N THR A 143 0.77 2.27 3.49
CA THR A 143 2.03 2.87 3.92
C THR A 143 3.17 1.86 3.90
N ASP A 144 4.22 2.13 3.11
CA ASP A 144 5.41 1.26 2.97
C ASP A 144 5.02 -0.12 2.38
N VAL A 145 4.24 -0.11 1.27
CA VAL A 145 3.67 -1.30 0.62
C VAL A 145 3.99 -1.36 -0.86
N VAL A 146 3.64 -0.31 -1.61
CA VAL A 146 3.64 -0.36 -3.08
C VAL A 146 5.04 -0.55 -3.67
N GLU A 147 6.09 -0.09 -3.01
CA GLU A 147 7.48 -0.30 -3.40
C GLU A 147 7.97 -1.75 -3.23
N HIS A 148 7.22 -2.57 -2.47
CA HIS A 148 7.47 -4.01 -2.33
C HIS A 148 6.86 -4.86 -3.43
N ILE A 149 6.06 -4.25 -4.31
CA ILE A 149 5.32 -4.92 -5.38
C ILE A 149 6.07 -4.76 -6.70
N ALA A 150 6.06 -5.81 -7.53
CA ALA A 150 6.66 -5.74 -8.86
C ALA A 150 6.03 -4.61 -9.70
N ALA A 151 6.86 -3.88 -10.46
CA ALA A 151 6.42 -2.70 -11.20
C ALA A 151 5.27 -2.97 -12.18
N ASP A 152 5.25 -4.16 -12.79
CA ASP A 152 4.21 -4.57 -13.73
C ASP A 152 2.85 -4.81 -13.06
N ASP A 153 2.83 -5.05 -11.75
CA ASP A 153 1.61 -5.28 -10.97
C ASP A 153 1.07 -4.00 -10.31
N ILE A 154 1.85 -2.93 -10.27
CA ILE A 154 1.44 -1.65 -9.64
C ILE A 154 0.11 -1.10 -10.22
N PRO A 155 -0.16 -1.15 -11.54
CA PRO A 155 -1.40 -0.63 -12.07
C PRO A 155 -2.66 -1.26 -11.48
N TRP A 156 -2.70 -2.59 -11.35
CA TRP A 156 -3.87 -3.28 -10.79
C TRP A 156 -3.94 -3.18 -9.26
N ILE A 157 -2.78 -3.14 -8.58
CA ILE A 157 -2.74 -2.93 -7.12
C ILE A 157 -3.31 -1.55 -6.75
N LEU A 158 -2.93 -0.50 -7.46
CA LEU A 158 -3.50 0.82 -7.22
C LEU A 158 -4.98 0.86 -7.57
N ASP A 159 -5.38 0.19 -8.63
CA ASP A 159 -6.79 0.05 -8.99
C ASP A 159 -7.59 -0.64 -7.88
N ASP A 160 -7.06 -1.71 -7.32
CA ASP A 160 -7.66 -2.42 -6.17
C ASP A 160 -7.76 -1.50 -4.94
N ILE A 161 -6.69 -0.79 -4.58
CA ILE A 161 -6.69 0.21 -3.50
C ILE A 161 -7.80 1.26 -3.70
N PHE A 162 -7.89 1.84 -4.90
CA PHE A 162 -8.91 2.84 -5.21
C PHE A 162 -10.33 2.27 -5.17
N SER A 163 -10.54 1.03 -5.63
CA SER A 163 -11.85 0.37 -5.68
C SER A 163 -12.49 0.22 -4.30
N HIS A 164 -11.67 0.16 -3.25
CA HIS A 164 -12.13 0.08 -1.87
C HIS A 164 -12.45 1.44 -1.24
N ALA A 165 -12.14 2.57 -1.90
CA ALA A 165 -12.35 3.90 -1.35
C ALA A 165 -13.68 4.51 -1.80
N LYS A 166 -14.38 5.23 -0.91
CA LYS A 166 -15.52 6.09 -1.23
C LYS A 166 -15.11 7.54 -1.48
N THR A 167 -14.15 8.07 -0.70
CA THR A 167 -13.84 9.49 -0.72
C THR A 167 -12.37 9.79 -0.94
N PHE A 168 -11.45 9.08 -0.28
CA PHE A 168 -10.02 9.34 -0.45
C PHE A 168 -9.13 8.11 -0.37
N VAL A 169 -7.96 8.23 -1.00
CA VAL A 169 -6.84 7.28 -0.93
C VAL A 169 -5.58 8.01 -0.47
N TYR A 170 -4.86 7.44 0.49
CA TYR A 170 -3.54 7.91 0.93
C TYR A 170 -2.50 6.83 0.72
N VAL A 171 -1.54 7.06 -0.17
CA VAL A 171 -0.44 6.12 -0.46
C VAL A 171 0.89 6.73 -0.08
N VAL A 172 1.72 5.94 0.58
CA VAL A 172 3.13 6.27 0.84
C VAL A 172 4.00 5.33 0.05
N ALA A 173 4.94 5.87 -0.73
CA ALA A 173 5.87 5.10 -1.54
C ALA A 173 7.33 5.54 -1.29
N ALA A 174 8.21 4.61 -0.94
CA ALA A 174 9.63 4.88 -0.80
C ALA A 174 10.34 4.85 -2.16
N CYS A 175 11.03 5.95 -2.49
CA CYS A 175 11.81 6.11 -3.72
C CYS A 175 13.30 5.78 -3.52
N PHE A 176 13.61 4.89 -2.58
CA PHE A 176 14.97 4.48 -2.23
C PHE A 176 15.02 3.03 -1.72
N PRO A 177 16.18 2.36 -1.77
CA PRO A 177 16.33 0.99 -1.29
C PRO A 177 15.99 0.84 0.19
N ALA A 178 15.30 -0.25 0.52
CA ALA A 178 15.06 -0.67 1.91
C ALA A 178 16.37 -0.96 2.64
N LYS A 179 16.32 -0.93 3.96
CA LYS A 179 17.37 -1.53 4.81
C LYS A 179 17.24 -3.05 4.89
N LYS A 180 16.06 -3.58 4.62
CA LYS A 180 15.74 -5.01 4.68
C LYS A 180 16.06 -5.69 3.35
N MET A 181 16.53 -6.94 3.45
CA MET A 181 16.65 -7.85 2.32
C MET A 181 15.58 -8.94 2.42
N LEU A 182 15.08 -9.42 1.31
CA LEU A 182 14.22 -10.60 1.23
C LEU A 182 15.03 -11.88 1.47
N PRO A 183 14.40 -13.02 1.80
CA PRO A 183 15.09 -14.30 2.01
C PRO A 183 15.98 -14.75 0.84
N ASN A 184 15.62 -14.39 -0.38
CA ASN A 184 16.39 -14.67 -1.59
C ASN A 184 17.58 -13.72 -1.84
N GLY A 185 17.85 -12.77 -0.92
CA GLY A 185 18.94 -11.81 -1.02
C GLY A 185 18.64 -10.54 -1.83
N GLU A 186 17.43 -10.38 -2.35
CA GLU A 186 17.03 -9.15 -3.03
C GLU A 186 16.64 -8.06 -2.04
N ASN A 187 16.74 -6.80 -2.47
CA ASN A 187 16.25 -5.68 -1.67
C ASN A 187 14.73 -5.76 -1.52
N ALA A 188 14.19 -5.51 -0.31
CA ALA A 188 12.76 -5.60 -0.08
C ALA A 188 11.96 -4.53 -0.86
N HIS A 189 12.54 -3.34 -1.15
CA HIS A 189 11.97 -2.41 -2.11
C HIS A 189 12.37 -2.84 -3.53
N VAL A 190 11.52 -3.58 -4.19
CA VAL A 190 11.77 -4.13 -5.53
C VAL A 190 11.43 -3.14 -6.64
N THR A 191 10.55 -2.17 -6.35
CA THR A 191 10.14 -1.11 -7.29
C THR A 191 10.60 0.24 -6.77
N ILE A 192 11.84 0.61 -7.11
CA ILE A 192 12.43 1.89 -6.73
C ILE A 192 12.29 2.83 -7.91
N GLN A 193 11.30 3.74 -7.85
CA GLN A 193 10.98 4.67 -8.91
C GLN A 193 11.00 6.13 -8.42
N PRO A 194 11.24 7.12 -9.30
CA PRO A 194 11.19 8.52 -8.90
C PRO A 194 9.76 8.96 -8.54
N PRO A 195 9.61 10.04 -7.73
CA PRO A 195 8.29 10.55 -7.31
C PRO A 195 7.31 10.81 -8.46
N ALA A 196 7.79 11.34 -9.59
CA ALA A 196 6.95 11.60 -10.75
C ALA A 196 6.36 10.32 -11.38
N TRP A 197 7.08 9.20 -11.31
CA TRP A 197 6.56 7.92 -11.78
C TRP A 197 5.40 7.45 -10.90
N TRP A 198 5.56 7.50 -9.58
CA TRP A 198 4.50 7.16 -8.62
C TRP A 198 3.29 8.06 -8.78
N GLN A 199 3.51 9.38 -8.94
CA GLN A 199 2.44 10.33 -9.22
C GLN A 199 1.65 9.91 -10.47
N SER A 200 2.33 9.57 -11.57
CA SER A 200 1.65 9.18 -12.80
C SER A 200 0.86 7.87 -12.65
N GLN A 201 1.28 6.92 -11.79
CA GLN A 201 0.50 5.72 -11.50
C GLN A 201 -0.77 6.05 -10.73
N MET A 202 -0.69 6.94 -9.73
CA MET A 202 -1.87 7.42 -8.98
C MET A 202 -2.88 8.14 -9.91
N GLU A 203 -2.39 9.01 -10.79
CA GLU A 203 -3.22 9.73 -11.78
C GLU A 203 -3.97 8.75 -12.71
N ARG A 204 -3.28 7.71 -13.19
CA ARG A 204 -3.89 6.67 -14.02
C ARG A 204 -4.97 5.87 -13.27
N ALA A 205 -4.73 5.52 -12.01
CA ALA A 205 -5.75 4.86 -11.19
C ALA A 205 -6.95 5.78 -10.96
N ALA A 206 -6.72 7.06 -10.62
CA ALA A 206 -7.78 8.04 -10.37
C ALA A 206 -8.72 8.26 -11.58
N ILE A 207 -8.22 8.15 -12.82
CA ILE A 207 -9.06 8.25 -14.04
C ILE A 207 -10.18 7.18 -14.02
N ARG A 208 -9.90 5.98 -13.49
CA ARG A 208 -10.87 4.88 -13.42
C ARG A 208 -11.81 4.97 -12.22
N HIS A 209 -11.46 5.79 -11.24
CA HIS A 209 -12.22 5.99 -10.00
C HIS A 209 -12.59 7.47 -9.81
N PRO A 210 -13.45 8.04 -10.69
CA PRO A 210 -13.79 9.45 -10.64
C PRO A 210 -14.47 9.81 -9.31
N GLY A 211 -14.06 10.94 -8.74
CA GLY A 211 -14.58 11.45 -7.45
C GLY A 211 -13.81 10.96 -6.22
N ILE A 212 -12.84 10.05 -6.37
CA ILE A 212 -11.94 9.67 -5.28
C ILE A 212 -10.76 10.64 -5.25
N GLN A 213 -10.62 11.36 -4.16
CA GLN A 213 -9.43 12.20 -3.93
C GLN A 213 -8.25 11.34 -3.52
N TRP A 214 -7.05 11.72 -3.94
CA TRP A 214 -5.86 10.97 -3.56
C TRP A 214 -4.72 11.86 -3.09
N THR A 215 -3.94 11.34 -2.17
CA THR A 215 -2.69 11.93 -1.71
C THR A 215 -1.59 10.88 -1.78
N LEU A 216 -0.52 11.20 -2.50
CA LEU A 216 0.71 10.42 -2.53
C LEU A 216 1.77 11.12 -1.68
N CYS A 217 2.36 10.41 -0.73
CA CYS A 217 3.57 10.80 -0.01
C CYS A 217 4.76 10.04 -0.59
N ALA A 218 5.49 10.62 -1.51
CA ALA A 218 6.71 10.04 -2.05
C ALA A 218 7.90 10.37 -1.13
N GLN A 219 8.47 9.35 -0.49
CA GLN A 219 9.61 9.47 0.39
C GLN A 219 10.91 9.41 -0.42
N THR A 220 11.77 10.41 -0.27
CA THR A 220 13.06 10.50 -0.98
C THR A 220 14.19 10.68 0.01
N LYS A 221 15.42 10.36 -0.40
CA LYS A 221 16.63 10.67 0.37
C LYS A 221 17.45 11.71 -0.35
N VAL A 222 17.61 12.86 0.29
CA VAL A 222 18.44 13.96 -0.20
C VAL A 222 19.76 14.02 0.58
N LYS A 223 20.86 14.28 -0.12
CA LYS A 223 22.16 14.48 0.50
C LYS A 223 22.27 15.93 0.95
N ILE A 224 22.49 16.14 2.26
CA ILE A 224 22.76 17.47 2.84
C ILE A 224 24.11 17.40 3.54
N GLY A 225 25.16 17.92 2.91
CA GLY A 225 26.53 17.75 3.37
C GLY A 225 26.92 16.27 3.42
N PRO A 226 27.49 15.77 4.54
CA PRO A 226 27.85 14.35 4.69
C PRO A 226 26.66 13.44 5.00
N PHE A 227 25.48 13.99 5.28
CA PHE A 227 24.31 13.23 5.75
C PHE A 227 23.30 13.03 4.65
N LYS A 228 22.58 11.87 4.69
CA LYS A 228 21.35 11.63 3.92
C LYS A 228 20.16 11.91 4.85
N ARG A 229 19.25 12.78 4.41
CA ARG A 229 17.97 13.05 5.12
C ARG A 229 16.83 12.59 4.26
N GLU A 230 15.83 12.05 4.91
CA GLU A 230 14.57 11.72 4.29
C GLU A 230 13.76 13.00 4.05
N ARG A 231 13.09 13.08 2.91
CA ARG A 231 12.21 14.18 2.51
C ARG A 231 10.93 13.59 1.94
N HIS A 232 9.82 14.07 2.40
CA HIS A 232 8.49 13.70 1.94
C HIS A 232 8.01 14.74 0.91
N LEU A 233 7.63 14.27 -0.27
CA LEU A 233 7.01 15.07 -1.33
C LEU A 233 5.55 14.64 -1.42
N LEU A 234 4.64 15.62 -1.27
CA LEU A 234 3.20 15.39 -1.31
C LEU A 234 2.64 15.81 -2.66
N PHE A 235 1.89 14.90 -3.28
CA PHE A 235 1.11 15.13 -4.49
C PHE A 235 -0.35 14.86 -4.17
N ARG A 236 -1.27 15.65 -4.72
CA ARG A 236 -2.71 15.50 -4.52
C ARG A 236 -3.43 15.61 -5.85
N GLY A 237 -4.57 14.91 -5.99
CA GLY A 237 -5.45 14.97 -7.14
C GLY A 237 -6.80 14.31 -6.83
N GLY A 238 -7.67 14.25 -7.83
CA GLY A 238 -9.04 13.69 -7.75
C GLY A 238 -10.09 14.65 -8.24
#